data_5eb5498dee8f824a0940a8717ec1cb54
#
_entry.id   5eb5498dee8f824a0940a8717ec1cb54
#
_cell.length_a   1.000
_cell.length_b   1.000
_cell.length_c   1.000
_cell.angle_alpha   90.00
_cell.angle_beta   90.00
_cell.angle_gamma   90.00
#
_symmetry.space_group_name_H-M   'P 1'
#
loop_
_entity.id
_entity.type
_entity.pdbx_description
1 polymer ?
#
loop_
_entity_poly.entity_id
_entity_poly.type
_entity_poly.pdbx_seq_one_letter_code
_entity_poly.pdbx_strand_id
1 'polypeptide(L)'
;ASDDGIHTFNKDYTNEVIVCYHPILPIGRLKNLETGEEQIRLAYKRNHKWTEITISKDMITSASKIVQLSKLGVSVTSENAKLLVKYLSDVENLNDDDIPVQKSTSKLGWIGQDFIPYDTDIIFDGDMQFKQLYESIGSYGNKQMWMDHVLELRKSGRMEIKFFLAASFASVL
;
A
#
# COMPACT_ATOMS: atom_id res chain seq x y z
N ALA A 1 5.46 -15.08 19.30
CA ALA A 1 5.56 -13.64 19.54
C ALA A 1 4.79 -13.29 20.81
N SER A 2 5.38 -12.51 21.66
CA SER A 2 4.77 -11.97 22.89
C SER A 2 4.82 -10.45 22.83
N ASP A 3 4.22 -9.76 23.83
CA ASP A 3 4.34 -8.30 23.94
C ASP A 3 5.81 -7.84 24.13
N ASP A 4 6.69 -8.75 24.57
CA ASP A 4 8.11 -8.52 24.79
C ASP A 4 8.97 -8.73 23.52
N GLY A 5 8.37 -9.11 22.40
CA GLY A 5 9.05 -9.30 21.14
C GLY A 5 8.92 -10.70 20.54
N ILE A 6 9.84 -11.02 19.65
CA ILE A 6 9.90 -12.29 18.93
C ILE A 6 11.17 -13.02 19.32
N HIS A 7 10.99 -14.23 19.81
CA HIS A 7 12.05 -15.09 20.30
C HIS A 7 12.03 -16.42 19.57
N THR A 8 13.17 -17.04 19.46
CA THR A 8 13.37 -18.39 18.95
C THR A 8 14.38 -19.12 19.81
N PHE A 9 14.50 -20.43 19.67
CA PHE A 9 15.56 -21.19 20.31
C PHE A 9 16.70 -21.45 19.34
N ASN A 10 17.92 -21.58 19.89
CA ASN A 10 19.05 -22.04 19.09
C ASN A 10 18.82 -23.49 18.62
N LYS A 11 19.71 -24.00 17.74
CA LYS A 11 19.59 -25.35 17.16
C LYS A 11 19.50 -26.46 18.20
N ASP A 12 20.08 -26.27 19.38
CA ASP A 12 20.14 -27.27 20.44
C ASP A 12 19.00 -27.09 21.48
N TYR A 13 18.08 -26.14 21.25
CA TYR A 13 16.98 -25.79 22.14
C TYR A 13 17.40 -25.41 23.57
N THR A 14 18.68 -25.03 23.74
CA THR A 14 19.24 -24.72 25.07
C THR A 14 19.14 -23.25 25.44
N ASN A 15 19.21 -22.36 24.45
CA ASN A 15 19.21 -20.92 24.69
C ASN A 15 18.16 -20.21 23.80
N GLU A 16 17.47 -19.26 24.42
CA GLU A 16 16.57 -18.36 23.74
C GLU A 16 17.37 -17.28 22.99
N VAL A 17 16.99 -17.03 21.74
CA VAL A 17 17.61 -16.02 20.88
C VAL A 17 16.54 -15.01 20.47
N ILE A 18 16.86 -13.74 20.63
CA ILE A 18 15.96 -12.65 20.26
C ILE A 18 16.01 -12.43 18.75
N VAL A 19 14.86 -12.55 18.10
CA VAL A 19 14.66 -12.28 16.68
C VAL A 19 14.37 -10.80 16.46
N CYS A 20 13.46 -10.25 17.28
CA CYS A 20 13.12 -8.83 17.27
C CYS A 20 12.67 -8.41 18.67
N TYR A 21 13.11 -7.24 19.14
CA TYR A 21 12.79 -6.71 20.49
C TYR A 21 11.36 -6.19 20.64
N HIS A 22 10.56 -6.25 19.61
CA HIS A 22 9.15 -5.89 19.65
C HIS A 22 8.37 -6.78 18.68
N PRO A 23 7.06 -6.95 18.88
CA PRO A 23 6.20 -7.67 17.96
C PRO A 23 6.20 -7.03 16.58
N ILE A 24 6.32 -7.85 15.55
CA ILE A 24 6.15 -7.46 14.15
C ILE A 24 5.50 -8.61 13.39
N LEU A 25 4.53 -8.29 12.52
CA LEU A 25 3.83 -9.30 11.74
C LEU A 25 3.34 -8.73 10.40
N PRO A 26 3.23 -9.56 9.37
CA PRO A 26 2.56 -9.20 8.13
C PRO A 26 1.05 -9.11 8.36
N ILE A 27 0.43 -8.03 7.87
CA ILE A 27 -1.01 -7.76 8.02
C ILE A 27 -1.74 -7.62 6.69
N GLY A 28 -1.03 -7.61 5.58
CA GLY A 28 -1.61 -7.49 4.25
C GLY A 28 -0.56 -7.46 3.16
N ARG A 29 -1.00 -7.71 1.95
CA ARG A 29 -0.20 -7.59 0.72
C ARG A 29 -0.87 -6.64 -0.24
N LEU A 30 -0.09 -5.83 -0.94
CA LEU A 30 -0.54 -5.00 -2.03
C LEU A 30 0.02 -5.58 -3.32
N LYS A 31 -0.84 -5.78 -4.31
CA LYS A 31 -0.44 -6.23 -5.64
C LYS A 31 -0.70 -5.12 -6.64
N ASN A 32 0.36 -4.57 -7.21
CA ASN A 32 0.26 -3.54 -8.22
C ASN A 32 -0.32 -4.12 -9.52
N LEU A 33 -1.40 -3.52 -10.02
CA LEU A 33 -2.14 -4.01 -11.18
C LEU A 33 -1.38 -3.84 -12.50
N GLU A 34 -0.41 -2.94 -12.55
CA GLU A 34 0.32 -2.61 -13.77
C GLU A 34 1.64 -3.35 -13.87
N THR A 35 2.41 -3.37 -12.77
CA THR A 35 3.73 -4.00 -12.74
C THR A 35 3.67 -5.45 -12.30
N GLY A 36 2.61 -5.85 -11.59
CA GLY A 36 2.50 -7.14 -10.94
C GLY A 36 3.38 -7.28 -9.70
N GLU A 37 4.11 -6.24 -9.31
CA GLU A 37 4.96 -6.23 -8.13
C GLU A 37 4.13 -6.30 -6.85
N GLU A 38 4.69 -6.95 -5.85
CA GLU A 38 4.07 -7.06 -4.54
C GLU A 38 4.79 -6.21 -3.51
N GLN A 39 3.99 -5.52 -2.70
CA GLN A 39 4.40 -4.89 -1.47
C GLN A 39 3.77 -5.62 -0.29
N ILE A 40 4.45 -5.60 0.85
CA ILE A 40 3.93 -6.18 2.07
C ILE A 40 3.65 -5.08 3.10
N ARG A 41 2.52 -5.19 3.77
CA ARG A 41 2.16 -4.35 4.91
C ARG A 41 2.54 -5.08 6.18
N LEU A 42 3.38 -4.46 6.98
CA LEU A 42 3.81 -4.95 8.28
C LEU A 42 3.24 -4.06 9.38
N ALA A 43 2.77 -4.66 10.45
CA ALA A 43 2.48 -3.95 11.69
C ALA A 43 3.54 -4.33 12.73
N TYR A 44 4.09 -3.34 13.43
CA TYR A 44 4.98 -3.55 14.56
C TYR A 44 4.54 -2.71 15.78
N LYS A 45 4.80 -3.22 16.98
CA LYS A 45 4.41 -2.55 18.22
C LYS A 45 5.64 -2.00 18.92
N ARG A 46 5.67 -0.69 19.14
CA ARG A 46 6.73 -0.03 19.89
C ARG A 46 6.11 1.03 20.81
N ASN A 47 6.61 1.14 22.04
CA ASN A 47 6.07 2.07 23.04
C ASN A 47 4.54 1.91 23.22
N HIS A 48 4.07 0.67 23.28
CA HIS A 48 2.65 0.30 23.40
C HIS A 48 1.75 0.75 22.23
N LYS A 49 2.34 1.24 21.13
CA LYS A 49 1.60 1.70 19.95
C LYS A 49 1.93 0.82 18.76
N TRP A 50 0.90 0.37 18.04
CA TRP A 50 1.04 -0.26 16.74
C TRP A 50 1.31 0.78 15.66
N THR A 51 2.26 0.49 14.80
CA THR A 51 2.61 1.29 13.64
C THR A 51 2.62 0.39 12.43
N GLU A 52 1.99 0.84 11.34
CA GLU A 52 1.96 0.12 10.08
C GLU A 52 2.97 0.73 9.11
N ILE A 53 3.63 -0.12 8.37
CA ILE A 53 4.54 0.24 7.29
C ILE A 53 4.25 -0.60 6.06
N THR A 54 4.35 0.02 4.89
CA THR A 54 4.27 -0.68 3.60
C THR A 54 5.63 -0.63 2.95
N ILE A 55 6.14 -1.78 2.53
CA ILE A 55 7.47 -1.94 1.97
C ILE A 55 7.45 -2.91 0.80
N SER A 56 8.43 -2.81 -0.09
CA SER A 56 8.60 -3.79 -1.16
C SER A 56 8.88 -5.19 -0.60
N LYS A 57 8.28 -6.20 -1.20
CA LYS A 57 8.39 -7.61 -0.78
C LYS A 57 9.85 -8.09 -0.71
N ASP A 58 10.71 -7.59 -1.59
CA ASP A 58 12.12 -7.96 -1.64
C ASP A 58 12.91 -7.51 -0.39
N MET A 59 12.41 -6.53 0.36
CA MET A 59 13.06 -6.11 1.60
C MET A 59 13.00 -7.17 2.70
N ILE A 60 11.95 -7.95 2.76
CA ILE A 60 11.80 -9.01 3.78
C ILE A 60 12.36 -10.36 3.36
N THR A 61 12.76 -10.52 2.10
CA THR A 61 13.34 -11.77 1.59
C THR A 61 14.86 -11.81 1.65
N SER A 62 15.52 -10.69 1.94
CA SER A 62 16.97 -10.57 1.98
C SER A 62 17.47 -10.02 3.31
N ALA A 63 18.40 -10.74 3.95
CA ALA A 63 19.01 -10.32 5.20
C ALA A 63 19.78 -8.97 5.09
N SER A 64 20.31 -8.65 3.92
CA SER A 64 20.99 -7.37 3.69
C SER A 64 20.00 -6.21 3.50
N LYS A 65 18.82 -6.48 2.93
CA LYS A 65 17.80 -5.45 2.70
C LYS A 65 16.95 -5.20 3.94
N ILE A 66 16.61 -6.24 4.72
CA ILE A 66 15.74 -6.12 5.88
C ILE A 66 16.30 -5.17 6.96
N VAL A 67 17.61 -5.02 7.03
CA VAL A 67 18.27 -4.07 7.95
C VAL A 67 17.81 -2.63 7.72
N GLN A 68 17.36 -2.29 6.50
CA GLN A 68 16.84 -0.96 6.20
C GLN A 68 15.53 -0.63 6.96
N LEU A 69 14.82 -1.64 7.46
CA LEU A 69 13.64 -1.43 8.32
C LEU A 69 13.98 -0.71 9.61
N SER A 70 15.25 -0.70 10.02
CA SER A 70 15.72 0.09 11.16
C SER A 70 15.46 1.59 11.00
N LYS A 71 15.48 2.11 9.76
CA LYS A 71 15.14 3.50 9.43
C LYS A 71 13.65 3.81 9.68
N LEU A 72 12.81 2.78 9.63
CA LEU A 72 11.37 2.86 9.85
C LEU A 72 10.99 2.53 11.31
N GLY A 73 11.98 2.33 12.19
CA GLY A 73 11.76 2.08 13.61
C GLY A 73 11.68 0.62 14.01
N VAL A 74 11.88 -0.33 13.09
CA VAL A 74 11.94 -1.76 13.41
C VAL A 74 13.29 -2.09 14.01
N SER A 75 13.32 -2.86 15.12
CA SER A 75 14.54 -3.27 15.79
C SER A 75 15.20 -4.45 15.05
N VAL A 76 16.00 -4.12 14.04
CA VAL A 76 16.75 -5.09 13.24
C VAL A 76 18.20 -4.63 13.07
N THR A 77 19.11 -5.58 13.19
CA THR A 77 20.55 -5.42 12.99
C THR A 77 21.06 -6.49 12.03
N SER A 78 22.32 -6.40 11.61
CA SER A 78 22.94 -7.44 10.78
C SER A 78 22.99 -8.82 11.48
N GLU A 79 22.99 -8.85 12.81
CA GLU A 79 23.08 -10.08 13.60
C GLU A 79 21.75 -10.85 13.59
N ASN A 80 20.62 -10.18 13.78
CA ASN A 80 19.29 -10.82 13.83
C ASN A 80 18.57 -10.82 12.49
N ALA A 81 19.09 -10.16 11.46
CA ALA A 81 18.45 -10.02 10.14
C ALA A 81 18.00 -11.35 9.53
N LYS A 82 18.86 -12.38 9.57
CA LYS A 82 18.52 -13.71 9.00
C LYS A 82 17.36 -14.38 9.74
N LEU A 83 17.31 -14.21 11.05
CA LEU A 83 16.24 -14.78 11.88
C LEU A 83 14.93 -14.05 11.63
N LEU A 84 14.97 -12.72 11.48
CA LEU A 84 13.79 -11.92 11.18
C LEU A 84 13.24 -12.22 9.79
N VAL A 85 14.10 -12.35 8.77
CA VAL A 85 13.69 -12.80 7.42
C VAL A 85 12.97 -14.14 7.50
N LYS A 86 13.58 -15.11 8.19
CA LYS A 86 12.97 -16.43 8.34
C LYS A 86 11.63 -16.36 9.04
N TYR A 87 11.54 -15.64 10.16
CA TYR A 87 10.32 -15.48 10.91
C TYR A 87 9.19 -14.88 10.06
N LEU A 88 9.46 -13.75 9.36
CA LEU A 88 8.44 -13.10 8.53
C LEU A 88 8.00 -13.99 7.37
N SER A 89 8.94 -14.71 6.75
CA SER A 89 8.62 -15.67 5.70
C SER A 89 7.77 -16.83 6.22
N ASP A 90 8.12 -17.40 7.38
CA ASP A 90 7.36 -18.48 7.97
C ASP A 90 5.92 -18.04 8.34
N VAL A 91 5.78 -16.86 8.97
CA VAL A 91 4.47 -16.30 9.34
C VAL A 91 3.63 -16.03 8.09
N GLU A 92 4.22 -15.46 7.06
CA GLU A 92 3.50 -15.17 5.81
C GLU A 92 3.02 -16.44 5.12
N ASN A 93 3.89 -17.46 5.00
CA ASN A 93 3.54 -18.70 4.31
C ASN A 93 2.54 -19.57 5.11
N LEU A 94 2.64 -19.55 6.44
CA LEU A 94 1.72 -20.32 7.29
C LEU A 94 0.32 -19.69 7.40
N ASN A 95 0.20 -18.40 7.08
CA ASN A 95 -1.07 -17.66 7.16
C ASN A 95 -1.43 -17.06 5.79
N ASP A 96 -1.05 -17.71 4.70
CA ASP A 96 -1.25 -17.21 3.35
C ASP A 96 -2.72 -16.90 3.04
N ASP A 97 -3.64 -17.76 3.51
CA ASP A 97 -5.08 -17.60 3.32
C ASP A 97 -5.68 -16.48 4.19
N ASP A 98 -5.05 -16.15 5.32
CA ASP A 98 -5.54 -15.16 6.28
C ASP A 98 -5.02 -13.75 6.00
N ILE A 99 -3.91 -13.63 5.26
CA ILE A 99 -3.31 -12.34 4.93
C ILE A 99 -4.00 -11.75 3.70
N PRO A 100 -4.77 -10.66 3.83
CA PRO A 100 -5.52 -10.09 2.72
C PRO A 100 -4.59 -9.56 1.62
N VAL A 101 -4.97 -9.82 0.37
CA VAL A 101 -4.33 -9.25 -0.82
C VAL A 101 -5.22 -8.14 -1.36
N GLN A 102 -4.72 -6.92 -1.39
CA GLN A 102 -5.41 -5.75 -1.93
C GLN A 102 -4.77 -5.33 -3.25
N LYS A 103 -5.58 -4.87 -4.18
CA LYS A 103 -5.10 -4.29 -5.44
C LYS A 103 -4.49 -2.92 -5.17
N SER A 104 -3.41 -2.60 -5.87
CA SER A 104 -2.78 -1.28 -5.80
C SER A 104 -2.38 -0.76 -7.18
N THR A 105 -2.11 0.52 -7.25
CA THR A 105 -1.60 1.20 -8.45
C THR A 105 -0.73 2.40 -8.07
N SER A 106 0.28 2.67 -8.88
CA SER A 106 1.11 3.87 -8.76
C SER A 106 0.67 5.01 -9.70
N LYS A 107 -0.36 4.79 -10.52
CA LYS A 107 -0.86 5.76 -11.50
C LYS A 107 -2.24 6.29 -11.14
N LEU A 108 -2.52 7.48 -11.63
CA LEU A 108 -3.83 8.10 -11.64
C LEU A 108 -4.45 7.94 -13.04
N GLY A 109 -5.77 7.87 -13.11
CA GLY A 109 -6.50 7.73 -14.35
C GLY A 109 -7.14 6.37 -14.54
N TRP A 110 -7.33 5.97 -15.79
CA TRP A 110 -8.00 4.71 -16.12
C TRP A 110 -7.07 3.50 -15.94
N ILE A 111 -7.59 2.49 -15.24
CA ILE A 111 -7.00 1.16 -15.12
C ILE A 111 -8.09 0.16 -15.49
N GLY A 112 -8.04 -0.33 -16.72
CA GLY A 112 -9.13 -1.14 -17.25
C GLY A 112 -10.44 -0.34 -17.37
N GLN A 113 -11.44 -0.68 -16.56
CA GLN A 113 -12.73 0.03 -16.49
C GLN A 113 -12.84 0.94 -15.26
N ASP A 114 -11.86 0.92 -14.37
CA ASP A 114 -11.85 1.65 -13.12
C ASP A 114 -11.06 2.96 -13.27
N PHE A 115 -11.56 4.01 -12.66
CA PHE A 115 -10.91 5.33 -12.69
C PHE A 115 -10.38 5.70 -11.32
N ILE A 116 -9.05 5.83 -11.20
CA ILE A 116 -8.36 6.15 -9.96
C ILE A 116 -8.26 7.69 -9.82
N PRO A 117 -8.71 8.28 -8.73
CA PRO A 117 -8.93 7.71 -7.39
C PRO A 117 -10.39 7.39 -7.01
N TYR A 118 -11.32 7.28 -7.95
CA TYR A 118 -12.74 7.07 -7.62
C TYR A 118 -13.07 5.62 -7.26
N ASP A 119 -12.25 4.66 -7.68
CA ASP A 119 -12.36 3.28 -7.21
C ASP A 119 -11.71 3.16 -5.83
N THR A 120 -12.52 2.81 -4.84
CA THR A 120 -12.10 2.68 -3.44
C THR A 120 -11.45 1.33 -3.12
N ASP A 121 -11.56 0.35 -4.01
CA ASP A 121 -11.01 -0.99 -3.81
C ASP A 121 -9.53 -1.08 -4.25
N ILE A 122 -9.04 -0.04 -4.92
CA ILE A 122 -7.64 0.06 -5.38
C ILE A 122 -6.90 1.08 -4.52
N ILE A 123 -5.81 0.66 -3.91
CA ILE A 123 -4.97 1.52 -3.06
C ILE A 123 -3.90 2.19 -3.91
N PHE A 124 -3.71 3.49 -3.72
CA PHE A 124 -2.59 4.18 -4.35
C PHE A 124 -1.28 3.87 -3.60
N ASP A 125 -0.33 3.26 -4.29
CA ASP A 125 0.99 2.86 -3.77
C ASP A 125 2.15 3.65 -4.39
N GLY A 126 1.85 4.71 -5.14
CA GLY A 126 2.84 5.57 -5.78
C GLY A 126 3.59 6.50 -4.82
N ASP A 127 4.44 7.35 -5.39
CA ASP A 127 5.27 8.30 -4.64
C ASP A 127 4.42 9.22 -3.75
N MET A 128 4.93 9.51 -2.55
CA MET A 128 4.31 10.39 -1.56
C MET A 128 4.00 11.79 -2.11
N GLN A 129 4.74 12.27 -3.10
CA GLN A 129 4.45 13.55 -3.76
C GLN A 129 3.12 13.53 -4.51
N PHE A 130 2.77 12.41 -5.12
CA PHE A 130 1.50 12.22 -5.81
C PHE A 130 0.37 11.81 -4.87
N LYS A 131 0.68 11.33 -3.67
CA LYS A 131 -0.33 10.94 -2.68
C LYS A 131 -1.22 12.11 -2.27
N GLN A 132 -0.65 13.29 -2.08
CA GLN A 132 -1.43 14.49 -1.77
C GLN A 132 -2.36 14.89 -2.92
N LEU A 133 -1.90 14.76 -4.16
CA LEU A 133 -2.75 14.97 -5.33
C LEU A 133 -3.88 13.94 -5.37
N TYR A 134 -3.56 12.68 -5.20
CA TYR A 134 -4.53 11.59 -5.13
C TYR A 134 -5.61 11.85 -4.06
N GLU A 135 -5.21 12.22 -2.85
CA GLU A 135 -6.12 12.50 -1.74
C GLU A 135 -6.95 13.79 -1.94
N SER A 136 -6.48 14.72 -2.78
CA SER A 136 -7.20 15.97 -3.09
C SER A 136 -8.26 15.81 -4.17
N ILE A 137 -8.20 14.75 -4.97
CA ILE A 137 -9.19 14.47 -6.01
C ILE A 137 -10.42 13.85 -5.36
N GLY A 138 -11.53 14.56 -5.41
CA GLY A 138 -12.79 14.12 -4.83
C GLY A 138 -13.97 14.49 -5.69
N SER A 139 -15.10 13.81 -5.45
CA SER A 139 -16.37 14.13 -6.10
C SER A 139 -17.20 14.99 -5.17
N TYR A 140 -17.57 16.19 -5.62
CA TYR A 140 -18.39 17.13 -4.87
C TYR A 140 -19.59 17.59 -5.71
N GLY A 141 -20.70 17.90 -5.04
CA GLY A 141 -21.87 18.46 -5.69
C GLY A 141 -22.93 17.43 -6.07
N ASN A 142 -23.91 17.88 -6.86
CA ASN A 142 -25.03 17.06 -7.28
C ASN A 142 -24.86 16.63 -8.74
N LYS A 143 -24.75 15.32 -8.97
CA LYS A 143 -24.57 14.73 -10.30
C LYS A 143 -25.68 15.15 -11.28
N GLN A 144 -26.95 15.18 -10.83
CA GLN A 144 -28.07 15.51 -11.70
C GLN A 144 -28.01 16.96 -12.15
N MET A 145 -27.76 17.89 -11.23
CA MET A 145 -27.60 19.31 -11.59
C MET A 145 -26.44 19.52 -12.58
N TRP A 146 -25.34 18.81 -12.40
CA TRP A 146 -24.21 18.87 -13.33
C TRP A 146 -24.60 18.34 -14.71
N MET A 147 -25.29 17.20 -14.78
CA MET A 147 -25.75 16.61 -16.04
C MET A 147 -26.74 17.55 -16.77
N ASP A 148 -27.67 18.14 -16.06
CA ASP A 148 -28.66 19.08 -16.64
C ASP A 148 -27.92 20.31 -17.21
N HIS A 149 -26.97 20.85 -16.49
CA HIS A 149 -26.16 21.98 -16.95
C HIS A 149 -25.32 21.63 -18.20
N VAL A 150 -24.68 20.47 -18.22
CA VAL A 150 -23.92 19.98 -19.40
C VAL A 150 -24.83 19.83 -20.60
N LEU A 151 -26.03 19.28 -20.43
CA LEU A 151 -26.98 19.13 -21.50
C LEU A 151 -27.49 20.50 -22.04
N GLU A 152 -27.71 21.47 -21.15
CA GLU A 152 -28.08 22.84 -21.52
C GLU A 152 -26.94 23.52 -22.34
N LEU A 153 -25.70 23.43 -21.88
CA LEU A 153 -24.53 23.93 -22.60
C LEU A 153 -24.38 23.31 -24.00
N ARG A 154 -24.62 22.00 -24.12
CA ARG A 154 -24.62 21.32 -25.43
C ARG A 154 -25.73 21.80 -26.38
N LYS A 155 -26.88 22.22 -25.84
CA LYS A 155 -28.02 22.75 -26.63
C LYS A 155 -27.82 24.22 -27.01
N SER A 156 -26.91 24.96 -26.37
CA SER A 156 -26.76 26.42 -26.53
C SER A 156 -26.39 26.88 -27.95
N GLY A 157 -26.00 26.00 -28.85
CA GLY A 157 -25.56 26.34 -30.21
C GLY A 157 -24.15 26.93 -30.29
N ARG A 158 -23.53 27.29 -29.19
CA ARG A 158 -22.20 27.88 -29.13
C ARG A 158 -21.11 26.83 -29.32
N MET A 159 -20.37 26.91 -30.41
CA MET A 159 -19.35 25.94 -30.76
C MET A 159 -18.18 25.97 -29.77
N GLU A 160 -17.82 27.15 -29.27
CA GLU A 160 -16.73 27.36 -28.31
C GLU A 160 -16.97 26.58 -27.02
N ILE A 161 -18.20 26.64 -26.49
CA ILE A 161 -18.58 25.92 -25.27
C ILE A 161 -18.50 24.41 -25.48
N LYS A 162 -18.97 23.93 -26.65
CA LYS A 162 -18.90 22.52 -26.99
C LYS A 162 -17.46 22.03 -27.11
N PHE A 163 -16.58 22.86 -27.68
CA PHE A 163 -15.15 22.57 -27.79
C PHE A 163 -14.48 22.47 -26.41
N PHE A 164 -14.70 23.46 -25.53
CA PHE A 164 -14.15 23.42 -24.17
C PHE A 164 -14.69 22.24 -23.36
N LEU A 165 -15.96 21.93 -23.49
CA LEU A 165 -16.56 20.76 -22.82
C LEU A 165 -15.93 19.46 -23.34
N ALA A 166 -15.75 19.31 -24.64
CA ALA A 166 -15.08 18.14 -25.21
C ALA A 166 -13.62 18.03 -24.76
N ALA A 167 -12.90 19.15 -24.72
CA ALA A 167 -11.51 19.19 -24.25
C ALA A 167 -11.39 18.79 -22.76
N SER A 168 -12.35 19.17 -21.91
CA SER A 168 -12.35 18.78 -20.50
C SER A 168 -12.54 17.28 -20.32
N PHE A 169 -13.33 16.63 -21.17
CA PHE A 169 -13.44 15.17 -21.17
C PHE A 169 -12.23 14.46 -21.76
N ALA A 170 -11.59 15.06 -22.78
CA ALA A 170 -10.40 14.46 -23.40
C ALA A 170 -9.19 14.45 -22.45
N SER A 171 -9.15 15.30 -21.45
CA SER A 171 -8.08 15.29 -20.42
C SER A 171 -8.08 14.07 -19.52
N VAL A 172 -9.15 13.27 -19.57
CA VAL A 172 -9.35 12.07 -18.75
C VAL A 172 -9.06 10.78 -19.54
N LEU A 173 -8.88 10.88 -20.85
CA LEU A 173 -8.52 9.78 -21.75
C LEU A 173 -7.00 9.62 -21.85
#